data_4d72506348fcb74db8ce9786e293c5a2
#
_entry.id   4d72506348fcb74db8ce9786e293c5a2
#
_cell.length_a   1.000
_cell.length_b   1.000
_cell.length_c   1.000
_cell.angle_alpha   90.00
_cell.angle_beta   90.00
_cell.angle_gamma   90.00
#
_symmetry.space_group_name_H-M   'P 1'
#
loop_
_entity.id
_entity.type
_entity.pdbx_description
1 polymer ?
#
loop_
_entity_poly.entity_id
_entity_poly.type
_entity_poly.pdbx_seq_one_letter_code
_entity_poly.pdbx_strand_id
1 'polypeptide(L)'
;MRRVIWTTLAMTAALAALFVSGLAARSDDRTELLKSREAVWRAWFVNDTKALAALVPPDTIVISSGEEKWKNQADILQSAAKFQAAGGKLIRLEFPRTEVQRYGDVAITYSQYLYETEVDGKRSVTSGRVTEIFVLRDGKWTNPGWHTDAEK
;
A
#
# COMPACT_ATOMS: atom_id res chain seq x y z
N MET A 1 28.84 49.01 13.29
CA MET A 1 27.74 48.12 13.76
C MET A 1 26.75 47.70 12.65
N ARG A 2 27.15 47.45 11.41
CA ARG A 2 26.22 47.10 10.30
C ARG A 2 26.43 45.71 9.69
N ARG A 3 27.35 44.89 10.20
CA ARG A 3 27.67 43.57 9.64
C ARG A 3 27.03 42.36 10.34
N VAL A 4 26.41 42.56 11.52
CA VAL A 4 25.85 41.43 12.30
C VAL A 4 24.40 41.06 11.91
N ILE A 5 23.67 42.01 11.27
CA ILE A 5 22.23 41.78 10.96
C ILE A 5 22.03 40.87 9.73
N TRP A 6 23.00 40.82 8.79
CA TRP A 6 22.87 40.03 7.57
C TRP A 6 23.10 38.51 7.76
N THR A 7 23.90 38.15 8.75
CA THR A 7 24.20 36.74 9.02
C THR A 7 23.03 35.98 9.69
N THR A 8 22.24 36.66 10.52
CA THR A 8 21.08 36.06 11.19
C THR A 8 19.91 35.84 10.25
N LEU A 9 19.69 36.72 9.25
CA LEU A 9 18.62 36.54 8.26
C LEU A 9 18.91 35.37 7.28
N ALA A 10 20.16 35.20 6.90
CA ALA A 10 20.56 34.11 6.00
C ALA A 10 20.42 32.73 6.68
N MET A 11 20.68 32.65 7.97
CA MET A 11 20.60 31.40 8.72
C MET A 11 19.14 30.96 8.98
N THR A 12 18.23 31.91 9.20
CA THR A 12 16.79 31.59 9.36
C THR A 12 16.13 31.18 8.06
N ALA A 13 16.52 31.75 6.91
CA ALA A 13 16.01 31.36 5.60
C ALA A 13 16.49 29.94 5.20
N ALA A 14 17.73 29.58 5.52
CA ALA A 14 18.27 28.23 5.25
C ALA A 14 17.58 27.14 6.09
N LEU A 15 17.29 27.40 7.37
CA LEU A 15 16.55 26.47 8.21
C LEU A 15 15.10 26.30 7.74
N ALA A 16 14.41 27.35 7.32
CA ALA A 16 13.05 27.27 6.79
C ALA A 16 13.00 26.47 5.48
N ALA A 17 13.97 26.63 4.59
CA ALA A 17 14.05 25.87 3.35
C ALA A 17 14.27 24.36 3.57
N LEU A 18 15.07 23.97 4.56
CA LEU A 18 15.29 22.58 4.93
C LEU A 18 14.04 21.93 5.53
N PHE A 19 13.25 22.69 6.32
CA PHE A 19 11.99 22.18 6.88
C PHE A 19 10.92 21.97 5.79
N VAL A 20 10.79 22.89 4.85
CA VAL A 20 9.81 22.77 3.75
C VAL A 20 10.17 21.61 2.83
N SER A 21 11.45 21.44 2.51
CA SER A 21 11.93 20.33 1.67
C SER A 21 11.71 18.97 2.35
N GLY A 22 11.88 18.87 3.66
CA GLY A 22 11.66 17.65 4.42
C GLY A 22 10.17 17.25 4.53
N LEU A 23 9.26 18.22 4.57
CA LEU A 23 7.82 17.99 4.58
C LEU A 23 7.31 17.56 3.20
N ALA A 24 7.78 18.17 2.12
CA ALA A 24 7.44 17.81 0.76
C ALA A 24 7.92 16.39 0.42
N ALA A 25 9.16 16.03 0.75
CA ALA A 25 9.70 14.70 0.53
C ALA A 25 8.92 13.61 1.31
N ARG A 26 8.46 13.91 2.53
CA ARG A 26 7.63 12.98 3.32
C ARG A 26 6.22 12.81 2.74
N SER A 27 5.63 13.85 2.17
CA SER A 27 4.30 13.78 1.55
C SER A 27 4.35 12.96 0.25
N ASP A 28 5.37 13.14 -0.57
CA ASP A 28 5.56 12.37 -1.81
C ASP A 28 5.75 10.89 -1.52
N ASP A 29 6.55 10.55 -0.53
CA ASP A 29 6.85 9.19 -0.14
C ASP A 29 5.62 8.45 0.45
N ARG A 30 4.79 9.13 1.26
CA ARG A 30 3.50 8.59 1.70
C ARG A 30 2.57 8.34 0.51
N THR A 31 2.54 9.25 -0.44
CA THR A 31 1.71 9.12 -1.64
C THR A 31 2.14 7.92 -2.48
N GLU A 32 3.45 7.74 -2.70
CA GLU A 32 3.98 6.60 -3.43
C GLU A 32 3.73 5.26 -2.71
N LEU A 33 3.84 5.22 -1.39
CA LEU A 33 3.47 4.06 -0.59
C LEU A 33 1.99 3.68 -0.82
N LEU A 34 1.07 4.64 -0.72
CA LEU A 34 -0.36 4.38 -0.89
C LEU A 34 -0.74 4.00 -2.32
N LYS A 35 -0.05 4.53 -3.32
CA LYS A 35 -0.17 4.09 -4.72
C LYS A 35 0.30 2.64 -4.87
N SER A 36 1.44 2.27 -4.29
CA SER A 36 1.93 0.89 -4.32
C SER A 36 0.96 -0.07 -3.65
N ARG A 37 0.37 0.30 -2.51
CA ARG A 37 -0.69 -0.48 -1.86
C ARG A 37 -1.87 -0.71 -2.81
N GLU A 38 -2.42 0.35 -3.37
CA GLU A 38 -3.57 0.24 -4.27
C GLU A 38 -3.22 -0.57 -5.52
N ALA A 39 -1.99 -0.45 -6.02
CA ALA A 39 -1.51 -1.22 -7.16
C ALA A 39 -1.48 -2.73 -6.88
N VAL A 40 -1.08 -3.17 -5.67
CA VAL A 40 -1.13 -4.60 -5.28
C VAL A 40 -2.56 -5.13 -5.37
N TRP A 41 -3.53 -4.42 -4.76
CA TRP A 41 -4.94 -4.84 -4.76
C TRP A 41 -5.50 -4.88 -6.18
N ARG A 42 -5.31 -3.83 -6.97
CA ARG A 42 -5.81 -3.78 -8.36
C ARG A 42 -5.19 -4.84 -9.24
N ALA A 43 -3.87 -5.06 -9.13
CA ALA A 43 -3.17 -6.10 -9.88
C ALA A 43 -3.73 -7.50 -9.59
N TRP A 44 -4.10 -7.76 -8.34
CA TRP A 44 -4.73 -9.03 -7.97
C TRP A 44 -6.09 -9.20 -8.67
N PHE A 45 -6.96 -8.19 -8.62
CA PHE A 45 -8.30 -8.27 -9.21
C PHE A 45 -8.29 -8.41 -10.75
N VAL A 46 -7.28 -7.86 -11.43
CA VAL A 46 -7.16 -7.98 -12.90
C VAL A 46 -6.20 -9.08 -13.33
N ASN A 47 -5.67 -9.86 -12.39
CA ASN A 47 -4.69 -10.92 -12.62
C ASN A 47 -3.45 -10.43 -13.39
N ASP A 48 -2.95 -9.23 -13.08
CA ASP A 48 -1.67 -8.76 -13.60
C ASP A 48 -0.52 -9.44 -12.86
N THR A 49 -0.17 -10.62 -13.33
CA THR A 49 0.87 -11.47 -12.70
C THR A 49 2.24 -10.79 -12.69
N LYS A 50 2.54 -9.95 -13.69
CA LYS A 50 3.81 -9.22 -13.78
C LYS A 50 3.89 -8.13 -12.71
N ALA A 51 2.83 -7.34 -12.55
CA ALA A 51 2.75 -6.32 -11.52
C ALA A 51 2.76 -6.96 -10.12
N LEU A 52 1.98 -8.03 -9.91
CA LEU A 52 1.96 -8.76 -8.64
C LEU A 52 3.35 -9.30 -8.28
N ALA A 53 4.04 -9.95 -9.19
CA ALA A 53 5.38 -10.49 -8.94
C ALA A 53 6.41 -9.40 -8.61
N ALA A 54 6.22 -8.18 -9.12
CA ALA A 54 7.10 -7.05 -8.85
C ALA A 54 6.80 -6.36 -7.50
N LEU A 55 5.53 -6.38 -7.06
CA LEU A 55 5.07 -5.68 -5.85
C LEU A 55 5.03 -6.58 -4.62
N VAL A 56 4.81 -7.87 -4.82
CA VAL A 56 4.67 -8.89 -3.78
C VAL A 56 5.85 -9.85 -3.90
N PRO A 57 6.86 -9.78 -3.03
CA PRO A 57 8.07 -10.60 -3.14
C PRO A 57 7.79 -12.10 -2.85
N PRO A 58 8.68 -13.01 -3.30
CA PRO A 58 8.48 -14.46 -3.14
C PRO A 58 8.33 -14.94 -1.69
N ASP A 59 8.98 -14.27 -0.75
CA ASP A 59 8.97 -14.54 0.68
C ASP A 59 7.78 -13.92 1.43
N THR A 60 6.77 -13.44 0.71
CA THR A 60 5.56 -12.85 1.27
C THR A 60 4.80 -13.84 2.15
N ILE A 61 4.30 -13.33 3.28
CA ILE A 61 3.41 -14.05 4.19
C ILE A 61 2.06 -13.34 4.26
N VAL A 62 0.99 -14.08 3.97
CA VAL A 62 -0.38 -13.55 3.98
C VAL A 62 -1.25 -14.38 4.91
N ILE A 63 -1.96 -13.67 5.78
CA ILE A 63 -3.00 -14.24 6.64
C ILE A 63 -4.33 -13.63 6.21
N SER A 64 -5.27 -14.47 5.79
CA SER A 64 -6.60 -14.02 5.36
C SER A 64 -7.67 -14.48 6.34
N SER A 65 -8.64 -13.63 6.58
CA SER A 65 -9.78 -13.96 7.45
C SER A 65 -10.49 -15.25 7.00
N GLY A 66 -10.73 -16.14 7.95
CA GLY A 66 -11.43 -17.41 7.70
C GLY A 66 -10.60 -18.48 7.01
N GLU A 67 -9.32 -18.26 6.78
CA GLU A 67 -8.42 -19.25 6.19
C GLU A 67 -7.40 -19.73 7.22
N GLU A 68 -7.19 -21.04 7.33
CA GLU A 68 -6.19 -21.64 8.20
C GLU A 68 -4.78 -21.57 7.59
N LYS A 69 -4.70 -21.68 6.26
CA LYS A 69 -3.41 -21.69 5.55
C LYS A 69 -2.87 -20.27 5.39
N TRP A 70 -1.64 -20.07 5.82
CA TRP A 70 -0.86 -18.89 5.46
C TRP A 70 -0.41 -19.02 4.00
N LYS A 71 -0.56 -17.95 3.24
CA LYS A 71 -0.27 -17.91 1.80
C LYS A 71 1.07 -17.24 1.52
N ASN A 72 1.67 -17.63 0.40
CA ASN A 72 2.85 -17.00 -0.17
C ASN A 72 2.52 -16.33 -1.52
N GLN A 73 3.52 -15.76 -2.20
CA GLN A 73 3.34 -15.13 -3.51
C GLN A 73 2.67 -16.08 -4.52
N ALA A 74 3.09 -17.35 -4.59
CA ALA A 74 2.53 -18.31 -5.56
C ALA A 74 1.03 -18.55 -5.31
N ASP A 75 0.61 -18.66 -4.03
CA ASP A 75 -0.80 -18.80 -3.66
C ASP A 75 -1.60 -17.54 -4.05
N ILE A 76 -1.01 -16.35 -3.93
CA ILE A 76 -1.64 -15.08 -4.32
C ILE A 76 -1.83 -15.01 -5.83
N LEU A 77 -0.81 -15.34 -6.62
CA LEU A 77 -0.90 -15.40 -8.08
C LEU A 77 -1.97 -16.42 -8.51
N GLN A 78 -2.00 -17.60 -7.91
CA GLN A 78 -3.00 -18.63 -8.20
C GLN A 78 -4.42 -18.16 -7.86
N SER A 79 -4.61 -17.45 -6.73
CA SER A 79 -5.93 -16.95 -6.33
C SER A 79 -6.43 -15.86 -7.27
N ALA A 80 -5.56 -14.96 -7.74
CA ALA A 80 -5.89 -13.96 -8.76
C ALA A 80 -6.34 -14.62 -10.08
N ALA A 81 -5.59 -15.64 -10.53
CA ALA A 81 -5.95 -16.40 -11.72
C ALA A 81 -7.30 -17.12 -11.60
N LYS A 82 -7.61 -17.70 -10.42
CA LYS A 82 -8.91 -18.32 -10.15
C LYS A 82 -10.06 -17.32 -10.17
N PHE A 83 -9.88 -16.13 -9.56
CA PHE A 83 -10.88 -15.07 -9.60
C PHE A 83 -11.17 -14.64 -11.03
N GLN A 84 -10.13 -14.40 -11.83
CA GLN A 84 -10.26 -14.02 -13.24
C GLN A 84 -10.95 -15.14 -14.06
N ALA A 85 -10.56 -16.41 -13.85
CA ALA A 85 -11.14 -17.56 -14.57
C ALA A 85 -12.62 -17.75 -14.25
N ALA A 86 -13.09 -17.36 -13.06
CA ALA A 86 -14.48 -17.32 -12.68
C ALA A 86 -15.25 -16.10 -13.23
N GLY A 87 -14.67 -15.34 -14.16
CA GLY A 87 -15.30 -14.14 -14.72
C GLY A 87 -15.36 -12.96 -13.74
N GLY A 88 -14.53 -12.99 -12.70
CA GLY A 88 -14.50 -11.98 -11.67
C GLY A 88 -14.08 -10.60 -12.19
N LYS A 89 -14.79 -9.57 -11.76
CA LYS A 89 -14.52 -8.16 -12.10
C LYS A 89 -14.52 -7.32 -10.82
N LEU A 90 -13.54 -6.43 -10.70
CA LEU A 90 -13.57 -5.39 -9.69
C LEU A 90 -14.46 -4.24 -10.16
N ILE A 91 -15.49 -3.92 -9.38
CA ILE A 91 -16.38 -2.80 -9.64
C ILE A 91 -15.94 -1.56 -8.87
N ARG A 92 -15.58 -1.73 -7.60
CA ARG A 92 -15.17 -0.65 -6.70
C ARG A 92 -14.11 -1.13 -5.74
N LEU A 93 -13.13 -0.26 -5.43
CA LEU A 93 -12.12 -0.48 -4.40
C LEU A 93 -11.91 0.84 -3.66
N GLU A 94 -12.09 0.83 -2.37
CA GLU A 94 -11.94 2.00 -1.51
C GLU A 94 -11.19 1.63 -0.23
N PHE A 95 -10.49 2.64 0.30
CA PHE A 95 -9.85 2.58 1.59
C PHE A 95 -10.31 3.78 2.42
N PRO A 96 -11.49 3.70 3.07
CA PRO A 96 -12.12 4.84 3.75
C PRO A 96 -11.26 5.46 4.83
N ARG A 97 -10.42 4.65 5.46
CA ARG A 97 -9.47 5.11 6.47
C ARG A 97 -8.13 4.39 6.30
N THR A 98 -7.03 5.12 6.39
CA THR A 98 -5.68 4.57 6.40
C THR A 98 -4.78 5.37 7.34
N GLU A 99 -4.19 4.66 8.31
CA GLU A 99 -3.10 5.16 9.14
C GLU A 99 -1.79 4.53 8.66
N VAL A 100 -0.70 5.27 8.76
CA VAL A 100 0.63 4.83 8.34
C VAL A 100 1.63 5.08 9.46
N GLN A 101 2.35 4.03 9.85
CA GLN A 101 3.54 4.12 10.68
C GLN A 101 4.76 3.80 9.83
N ARG A 102 5.83 4.58 9.98
CA ARG A 102 7.06 4.39 9.22
C ARG A 102 8.27 4.27 10.12
N TYR A 103 9.15 3.31 9.79
CA TYR A 103 10.39 2.98 10.49
C TYR A 103 11.52 2.80 9.47
N GLY A 104 12.15 3.92 9.09
CA GLY A 104 13.15 3.91 8.01
C GLY A 104 12.55 3.45 6.68
N ASP A 105 13.06 2.36 6.15
CA ASP A 105 12.60 1.76 4.89
C ASP A 105 11.42 0.79 5.07
N VAL A 106 10.86 0.69 6.27
CA VAL A 106 9.67 -0.11 6.55
C VAL A 106 8.50 0.79 6.86
N ALA A 107 7.34 0.49 6.27
CA ALA A 107 6.07 1.12 6.60
C ALA A 107 5.02 0.07 6.93
N ILE A 108 4.17 0.39 7.90
CA ILE A 108 3.00 -0.41 8.25
C ILE A 108 1.78 0.45 7.97
N THR A 109 0.84 -0.08 7.18
CA THR A 109 -0.46 0.56 6.96
C THR A 109 -1.55 -0.20 7.70
N TYR A 110 -2.44 0.56 8.33
CA TYR A 110 -3.65 0.05 8.97
C TYR A 110 -4.83 0.66 8.23
N SER A 111 -5.57 -0.14 7.46
CA SER A 111 -6.63 0.38 6.61
C SER A 111 -7.96 -0.31 6.88
N GLN A 112 -9.03 0.46 6.74
CA GLN A 112 -10.32 -0.10 6.39
C GLN A 112 -10.36 -0.28 4.88
N TYR A 113 -10.88 -1.39 4.41
CA TYR A 113 -11.09 -1.62 2.98
C TYR A 113 -12.56 -1.93 2.68
N LEU A 114 -12.97 -1.58 1.50
CA LEU A 114 -14.23 -1.98 0.89
C LEU A 114 -13.99 -2.24 -0.59
N TYR A 115 -14.41 -3.40 -1.06
CA TYR A 115 -14.46 -3.65 -2.49
C TYR A 115 -15.79 -4.28 -2.90
N GLU A 116 -16.22 -3.94 -4.10
CA GLU A 116 -17.34 -4.54 -4.78
C GLU A 116 -16.84 -5.32 -5.97
N THR A 117 -17.29 -6.56 -6.11
CA THR A 117 -16.95 -7.44 -7.22
C THR A 117 -18.21 -7.98 -7.89
N GLU A 118 -18.05 -8.37 -9.15
CA GLU A 118 -19.06 -9.10 -9.91
C GLU A 118 -18.45 -10.42 -10.38
N VAL A 119 -19.13 -11.54 -10.12
CA VAL A 119 -18.78 -12.89 -10.61
C VAL A 119 -20.05 -13.51 -11.17
N ASP A 120 -20.04 -13.97 -12.40
CA ASP A 120 -21.21 -14.55 -13.08
C ASP A 120 -22.45 -13.65 -13.01
N GLY A 121 -22.26 -12.33 -13.16
CA GLY A 121 -23.33 -11.34 -13.09
C GLY A 121 -23.87 -11.05 -11.69
N LYS A 122 -23.33 -11.70 -10.66
CA LYS A 122 -23.73 -11.47 -9.26
C LYS A 122 -22.73 -10.52 -8.59
N ARG A 123 -23.24 -9.45 -8.02
CA ARG A 123 -22.45 -8.48 -7.26
C ARG A 123 -22.38 -8.85 -5.79
N SER A 124 -21.23 -8.63 -5.21
CA SER A 124 -20.98 -8.76 -3.78
C SER A 124 -20.10 -7.62 -3.28
N VAL A 125 -20.34 -7.19 -2.04
CA VAL A 125 -19.54 -6.19 -1.35
C VAL A 125 -18.86 -6.88 -0.18
N THR A 126 -17.56 -6.63 -0.05
CA THR A 126 -16.75 -7.11 1.09
C THR A 126 -16.10 -5.90 1.73
N SER A 127 -16.16 -5.82 3.05
CA SER A 127 -15.46 -4.82 3.86
C SER A 127 -14.69 -5.47 4.99
N GLY A 128 -13.73 -4.74 5.52
CA GLY A 128 -12.94 -5.22 6.65
C GLY A 128 -11.77 -4.30 6.96
N ARG A 129 -10.82 -4.87 7.71
CA ARG A 129 -9.58 -4.21 8.07
C ARG A 129 -8.40 -4.99 7.51
N VAL A 130 -7.35 -4.26 7.17
CA VAL A 130 -6.10 -4.84 6.72
C VAL A 130 -4.93 -4.14 7.40
N THR A 131 -3.99 -4.93 7.89
CA THR A 131 -2.65 -4.48 8.27
C THR A 131 -1.68 -4.98 7.22
N GLU A 132 -0.93 -4.07 6.60
CA GLU A 132 0.00 -4.38 5.53
C GLU A 132 1.39 -3.86 5.87
N ILE A 133 2.41 -4.64 5.56
CA ILE A 133 3.81 -4.27 5.73
C ILE A 133 4.37 -3.93 4.35
N PHE A 134 5.05 -2.80 4.26
CA PHE A 134 5.76 -2.38 3.06
C PHE A 134 7.23 -2.18 3.35
N VAL A 135 8.08 -2.53 2.38
CA VAL A 135 9.52 -2.32 2.44
C VAL A 135 9.97 -1.55 1.20
N LEU A 136 10.69 -0.46 1.42
CA LEU A 136 11.29 0.33 0.35
C LEU A 136 12.61 -0.32 -0.07
N ARG A 137 12.67 -0.81 -1.32
CA ARG A 137 13.88 -1.39 -1.93
C ARG A 137 14.11 -0.74 -3.29
N ASP A 138 15.29 -0.21 -3.51
CA ASP A 138 15.67 0.45 -4.78
C ASP A 138 14.65 1.51 -5.22
N GLY A 139 14.15 2.31 -4.25
CA GLY A 139 13.18 3.37 -4.50
C GLY A 139 11.76 2.88 -4.80
N LYS A 140 11.45 1.61 -4.56
CA LYS A 140 10.12 1.03 -4.79
C LYS A 140 9.58 0.38 -3.52
N TRP A 141 8.32 0.64 -3.22
CA TRP A 141 7.60 -0.04 -2.15
C TRP A 141 7.13 -1.41 -2.61
N THR A 142 7.50 -2.45 -1.86
CA THR A 142 7.02 -3.84 -2.03
C THR A 142 6.24 -4.27 -0.80
N ASN A 143 5.31 -5.21 -0.95
CA ASN A 143 4.45 -5.70 0.13
C ASN A 143 4.81 -7.15 0.50
N PRO A 144 5.74 -7.37 1.47
CA PRO A 144 6.12 -8.70 1.91
C PRO A 144 5.13 -9.34 2.89
N GLY A 145 4.04 -8.69 3.24
CA GLY A 145 3.07 -9.32 4.11
C GLY A 145 1.86 -8.49 4.46
N TRP A 146 0.75 -9.19 4.70
CA TRP A 146 -0.48 -8.56 5.23
C TRP A 146 -1.35 -9.54 6.00
N HIS A 147 -2.22 -8.97 6.81
CA HIS A 147 -3.29 -9.68 7.51
C HIS A 147 -4.62 -8.95 7.26
N THR A 148 -5.62 -9.70 6.82
CA THR A 148 -6.99 -9.17 6.60
C THR A 148 -7.97 -9.78 7.59
N ASP A 149 -8.82 -8.91 8.16
CA ASP A 149 -10.05 -9.28 8.86
C ASP A 149 -11.24 -8.86 8.00
N ALA A 150 -12.20 -9.75 7.77
CA ALA A 150 -13.48 -9.39 7.19
C ALA A 150 -14.46 -8.92 8.28
N GLU A 151 -15.20 -7.86 8.02
CA GLU A 151 -16.34 -7.49 8.85
C GLU A 151 -17.50 -8.47 8.55
N LYS A 152 -18.14 -8.95 9.63
CA LYS A 152 -19.30 -9.85 9.53
C LYS A 152 -20.57 -9.05 9.36
#